data_01f13188c2c700fb320d2278085068f5
#
_entry.id   01f13188c2c700fb320d2278085068f5
#
_cell.length_a   1.000
_cell.length_b   1.000
_cell.length_c   1.000
_cell.angle_alpha   90.00
_cell.angle_beta   90.00
_cell.angle_gamma   90.00
#
_symmetry.space_group_name_H-M   'P 1'
#
loop_
_entity.id
_entity.type
_entity.pdbx_description
1 polymer ?
#
loop_
_entity_poly.entity_id
_entity_poly.type
_entity_poly.pdbx_seq_one_letter_code
_entity_poly.pdbx_strand_id
1 'polypeptide(L)'
;MLLSPRNFKYKKQQKGKSFNKIFKTSKSGLMPLTFGSVGLKAISSGRLTAKQINSVRQSINKQIKKLGRLKVNIFPHTPISKKPIEVRMGKGKGNVDHWIFKVKPG
;
A
#
# COMPACT_ATOMS: atom_id res chain seq x y z
N MET A 1 1.41 11.87 7.15
CA MET A 1 0.73 11.04 6.15
C MET A 1 -0.42 10.29 6.80
N LEU A 2 -1.55 10.20 6.12
CA LEU A 2 -2.68 9.41 6.60
C LEU A 2 -2.40 7.91 6.44
N LEU A 3 -2.72 7.13 7.46
CA LEU A 3 -2.54 5.69 7.46
C LEU A 3 -3.79 4.91 7.02
N SER A 4 -4.90 5.61 6.82
CA SER A 4 -6.17 5.04 6.39
C SER A 4 -6.99 6.07 5.61
N PRO A 5 -7.94 5.66 4.75
CA PRO A 5 -8.87 6.57 4.11
C PRO A 5 -9.75 7.29 5.14
N ARG A 6 -10.06 8.55 4.89
CA ARG A 6 -10.97 9.33 5.76
C ARG A 6 -12.41 8.84 5.65
N ASN A 7 -12.88 8.68 4.43
CA ASN A 7 -14.22 8.20 4.11
C ASN A 7 -14.15 6.92 3.32
N PHE A 8 -14.81 5.89 3.79
CA PHE A 8 -14.78 4.58 3.14
C PHE A 8 -16.18 3.99 3.06
N LYS A 9 -16.64 3.73 1.85
CA LYS A 9 -17.98 3.20 1.61
C LYS A 9 -18.15 1.79 2.19
N TYR A 10 -17.15 0.95 2.01
CA TYR A 10 -17.15 -0.43 2.50
C TYR A 10 -16.01 -0.63 3.49
N LYS A 11 -16.35 -0.86 4.76
CA LYS A 11 -15.36 -1.01 5.84
C LYS A 11 -14.52 -2.27 5.70
N LYS A 12 -15.07 -3.33 5.11
CA LYS A 12 -14.40 -4.63 4.94
C LYS A 12 -14.43 -5.04 3.49
N GLN A 13 -13.34 -5.66 3.03
CA GLN A 13 -13.22 -6.15 1.67
C GLN A 13 -12.65 -7.56 1.66
N GLN A 14 -12.94 -8.31 0.60
CA GLN A 14 -12.30 -9.59 0.39
C GLN A 14 -10.81 -9.41 0.12
N LYS A 15 -10.00 -10.27 0.73
CA LYS A 15 -8.55 -10.24 0.59
C LYS A 15 -8.10 -10.44 -0.86
N GLY A 16 -8.76 -11.33 -1.58
CA GLY A 16 -8.46 -11.64 -2.97
C GLY A 16 -7.08 -12.30 -3.17
N LYS A 17 -6.91 -12.93 -4.30
CA LYS A 17 -5.60 -13.41 -4.76
C LYS A 17 -4.87 -12.22 -5.37
N SER A 18 -3.78 -11.81 -4.77
CA SER A 18 -3.14 -10.56 -5.16
C SER A 18 -2.10 -10.69 -6.26
N PHE A 19 -1.73 -11.91 -6.72
CA PHE A 19 -0.34 -11.87 -7.03
C PHE A 19 0.13 -12.33 -8.39
N ASN A 20 -0.30 -13.32 -9.05
CA ASN A 20 0.55 -13.78 -10.15
C ASN A 20 -0.08 -13.92 -11.53
N LYS A 21 -1.38 -13.83 -11.65
CA LYS A 21 -2.02 -14.07 -12.96
C LYS A 21 -2.72 -12.86 -13.59
N ILE A 22 -3.11 -11.87 -12.78
CA ILE A 22 -3.96 -10.78 -13.28
C ILE A 22 -3.12 -9.56 -13.72
N PHE A 23 -1.91 -9.46 -13.23
CA PHE A 23 -1.03 -8.34 -13.53
C PHE A 23 0.22 -8.80 -14.29
N LYS A 24 0.01 -9.43 -15.43
CA LYS A 24 1.05 -9.44 -16.45
C LYS A 24 1.47 -7.99 -16.66
N THR A 25 2.77 -7.76 -16.64
CA THR A 25 3.42 -6.48 -16.92
C THR A 25 2.54 -5.59 -17.78
N SER A 26 1.81 -4.71 -17.13
CA SER A 26 1.15 -3.66 -17.86
C SER A 26 2.24 -2.79 -18.50
N LYS A 27 1.92 -2.17 -19.60
CA LYS A 27 2.80 -1.17 -20.28
C LYS A 27 3.32 -0.07 -19.35
N SER A 28 2.87 -0.06 -18.08
CA SER A 28 3.28 0.85 -17.03
C SER A 28 4.76 0.77 -16.63
N GLY A 29 5.44 -0.33 -16.96
CA GLY A 29 6.88 -0.43 -16.72
C GLY A 29 7.72 0.57 -17.53
N LEU A 30 7.14 1.18 -18.54
CA LEU A 30 7.79 2.16 -19.43
C LEU A 30 7.33 3.60 -19.17
N MET A 31 6.47 3.83 -18.18
CA MET A 31 5.98 5.18 -17.93
C MET A 31 7.11 6.10 -17.42
N PRO A 32 7.27 7.28 -18.05
CA PRO A 32 8.23 8.26 -17.58
C PRO A 32 7.82 8.83 -16.23
N LEU A 33 8.79 9.39 -15.51
CA LEU A 33 8.52 10.12 -14.28
C LEU A 33 7.64 11.34 -14.58
N THR A 34 6.53 11.47 -13.86
CA THR A 34 5.65 12.63 -13.95
C THR A 34 6.05 13.75 -13.00
N PHE A 35 6.86 13.45 -12.01
CA PHE A 35 7.30 14.39 -10.99
C PHE A 35 8.73 14.07 -10.57
N GLY A 36 9.59 15.10 -10.52
CA GLY A 36 10.95 14.97 -10.06
C GLY A 36 11.91 14.31 -11.05
N SER A 37 13.16 14.20 -10.65
CA SER A 37 14.26 13.64 -11.44
C SER A 37 14.55 12.18 -11.13
N VAL A 38 14.15 11.71 -9.94
CA VAL A 38 14.41 10.34 -9.47
C VAL A 38 13.13 9.72 -8.94
N GLY A 39 12.91 8.45 -9.25
CA GLY A 39 11.75 7.72 -8.80
C GLY A 39 12.08 6.31 -8.34
N LEU A 40 11.36 5.83 -7.34
CA LEU A 40 11.39 4.46 -6.88
C LEU A 40 10.21 3.70 -7.48
N LYS A 41 10.50 2.65 -8.24
CA LYS A 41 9.50 1.83 -8.93
C LYS A 41 9.53 0.40 -8.42
N ALA A 42 8.34 -0.20 -8.22
CA ALA A 42 8.23 -1.60 -7.86
C ALA A 42 8.51 -2.50 -9.07
N ILE A 43 9.30 -3.53 -8.89
CA ILE A 43 9.63 -4.53 -9.91
C ILE A 43 8.71 -5.75 -9.79
N SER A 44 8.31 -6.09 -8.58
CA SER A 44 7.45 -7.24 -8.29
C SER A 44 6.15 -6.82 -7.60
N SER A 45 5.14 -7.65 -7.67
CA SER A 45 3.90 -7.44 -6.94
C SER A 45 4.07 -7.79 -5.47
N GLY A 46 3.34 -7.11 -4.61
CA GLY A 46 3.40 -7.33 -3.18
C GLY A 46 2.32 -6.57 -2.42
N ARG A 47 2.40 -6.61 -1.11
CA ARG A 47 1.53 -5.85 -0.21
C ARG A 47 2.40 -4.99 0.69
N LEU A 48 2.10 -3.71 0.74
CA LEU A 48 2.75 -2.76 1.64
C LEU A 48 1.74 -2.29 2.67
N THR A 49 2.08 -2.41 3.94
CA THR A 49 1.26 -1.86 5.02
C THR A 49 1.44 -0.34 5.09
N ALA A 50 0.45 0.34 5.66
CA ALA A 50 0.51 1.79 5.87
C ALA A 50 1.73 2.19 6.71
N LYS A 51 2.07 1.39 7.71
CA LYS A 51 3.26 1.64 8.57
C LYS A 51 4.56 1.52 7.78
N GLN A 52 4.68 0.53 6.90
CA GLN A 52 5.86 0.35 6.04
C GLN A 52 6.04 1.54 5.09
N ILE A 53 4.98 1.96 4.43
CA ILE A 53 5.00 3.12 3.53
C ILE A 53 5.45 4.38 4.29
N ASN A 54 4.90 4.61 5.47
CA ASN A 54 5.25 5.76 6.29
C ASN A 54 6.71 5.73 6.76
N SER A 55 7.23 4.56 7.13
CA SER A 55 8.63 4.40 7.53
C SER A 55 9.59 4.73 6.40
N VAL A 56 9.32 4.23 5.20
CA VAL A 56 10.12 4.53 4.00
C VAL A 56 10.07 6.03 3.69
N ARG A 57 8.89 6.63 3.73
CA ARG A 57 8.73 8.07 3.53
C ARG A 57 9.57 8.89 4.51
N GLN A 58 9.54 8.55 5.77
CA GLN A 58 10.34 9.24 6.79
C GLN A 58 11.85 9.08 6.56
N SER A 59 12.31 7.89 6.20
CA SER A 59 13.72 7.64 5.89
C SER A 59 14.21 8.49 4.72
N ILE A 60 13.44 8.54 3.65
CA ILE A 60 13.78 9.35 2.47
C ILE A 60 13.80 10.83 2.83
N ASN A 61 12.80 11.31 3.57
CA ASN A 61 12.75 12.72 4.00
C ASN A 61 13.95 13.12 4.86
N LYS A 62 14.43 12.22 5.72
CA LYS A 62 15.64 12.47 6.53
C LYS A 62 16.88 12.66 5.65
N GLN A 63 17.00 11.90 4.57
CA GLN A 63 18.13 11.99 3.65
C GLN A 63 18.06 13.23 2.76
N ILE A 64 16.89 13.54 2.24
CA ILE A 64 16.67 14.69 1.35
C ILE A 64 16.74 15.99 2.16
N LYS A 65 16.30 15.99 3.42
CA LYS A 65 16.19 17.19 4.28
C LYS A 65 15.40 18.29 3.58
N LYS A 66 15.95 19.50 3.53
CA LYS A 66 15.33 20.67 2.88
C LYS A 66 15.68 20.82 1.39
N LEU A 67 16.50 19.93 0.84
CA LEU A 67 17.03 20.06 -0.52
C LEU A 67 16.04 19.63 -1.60
N GLY A 68 15.00 18.90 -1.27
CA GLY A 68 14.05 18.39 -2.25
C GLY A 68 12.67 18.12 -1.68
N ARG A 69 11.78 17.70 -2.57
CA ARG A 69 10.41 17.30 -2.23
C ARG A 69 10.19 15.84 -2.57
N LEU A 70 9.46 15.15 -1.71
CA LEU A 70 9.05 13.76 -1.93
C LEU A 70 7.54 13.71 -2.22
N LYS A 71 7.19 13.06 -3.33
CA LYS A 71 5.80 12.74 -3.66
C LYS A 71 5.61 11.23 -3.54
N VAL A 72 4.64 10.81 -2.74
CA VAL A 72 4.25 9.40 -2.58
C VAL A 72 2.98 9.16 -3.37
N ASN A 73 3.06 8.30 -4.40
CA ASN A 73 1.94 8.00 -5.28
C ASN A 73 1.09 6.82 -4.82
N ILE A 74 1.55 6.07 -3.82
CA ILE A 74 0.84 4.92 -3.27
C ILE A 74 0.09 5.29 -2.00
N PHE A 75 -1.09 4.73 -1.82
CA PHE A 75 -1.93 4.96 -0.64
C PHE A 75 -2.54 3.65 -0.14
N PRO A 76 -2.50 3.37 1.16
CA PRO A 76 -3.08 2.17 1.72
C PRO A 76 -4.61 2.28 1.77
N HIS A 77 -5.29 1.74 0.77
CA HIS A 77 -6.74 1.84 0.62
C HIS A 77 -7.47 0.51 0.81
N THR A 78 -6.76 -0.60 0.98
CA THR A 78 -7.36 -1.92 1.17
C THR A 78 -7.32 -2.31 2.64
N PRO A 79 -8.48 -2.54 3.29
CA PRO A 79 -8.53 -2.95 4.68
C PRO A 79 -8.21 -4.44 4.82
N ILE A 80 -7.44 -4.79 5.83
CA ILE A 80 -7.18 -6.17 6.25
C ILE A 80 -7.79 -6.39 7.62
N SER A 81 -8.65 -7.39 7.70
CA SER A 81 -9.30 -7.79 8.94
C SER A 81 -8.48 -8.85 9.66
N LYS A 82 -8.44 -8.78 10.96
CA LYS A 82 -7.79 -9.76 11.83
C LYS A 82 -8.64 -10.01 13.06
N LYS A 83 -8.73 -11.25 13.48
CA LYS A 83 -9.32 -11.61 14.76
C LYS A 83 -8.23 -11.84 15.80
N PRO A 84 -8.47 -11.51 17.10
CA PRO A 84 -7.56 -11.89 18.16
C PRO A 84 -7.39 -13.41 18.23
N ILE A 85 -6.25 -13.87 18.68
CA ILE A 85 -5.94 -15.31 18.82
C ILE A 85 -6.88 -15.98 19.82
N GLU A 86 -7.35 -15.23 20.81
CA GLU A 86 -8.20 -15.69 21.90
C GLU A 86 -9.64 -15.99 21.47
N VAL A 87 -10.06 -15.50 20.31
CA VAL A 87 -11.41 -15.66 19.79
C VAL A 87 -11.53 -16.96 19.01
N ARG A 88 -12.57 -17.75 19.28
CA ARG A 88 -12.88 -18.97 18.54
C ARG A 88 -13.17 -18.65 17.08
N MET A 89 -12.88 -19.60 16.19
CA MET A 89 -13.19 -19.49 14.77
C MET A 89 -14.70 -19.37 14.53
N GLY A 90 -15.09 -18.63 13.47
CA GLY A 90 -16.48 -18.43 13.10
C GLY A 90 -17.09 -17.14 13.60
N LYS A 91 -18.39 -17.00 13.55
CA LYS A 91 -19.18 -15.80 13.92
C LYS A 91 -18.81 -14.52 13.16
N GLY A 92 -18.58 -14.65 11.85
CA GLY A 92 -18.38 -13.51 10.95
C GLY A 92 -16.93 -13.04 10.85
N LYS A 93 -16.75 -12.02 10.03
CA LYS A 93 -15.45 -11.43 9.73
C LYS A 93 -15.00 -10.51 10.85
N GLY A 94 -13.71 -10.59 11.21
CA GLY A 94 -13.12 -9.73 12.22
C GLY A 94 -13.10 -8.25 11.84
N ASN A 95 -12.76 -7.41 12.80
CA ASN A 95 -12.59 -5.98 12.58
C ASN A 95 -11.35 -5.67 11.74
N VAL A 96 -11.34 -4.49 11.12
CA VAL A 96 -10.18 -4.00 10.37
C VAL A 96 -9.02 -3.77 11.33
N ASP A 97 -7.89 -4.43 11.05
CA ASP A 97 -6.66 -4.33 11.84
C ASP A 97 -5.72 -3.28 11.26
N HIS A 98 -5.46 -3.36 9.96
CA HIS A 98 -4.58 -2.44 9.28
C HIS A 98 -4.97 -2.25 7.82
N TRP A 99 -4.38 -1.24 7.20
CA TRP A 99 -4.59 -0.92 5.80
C TRP A 99 -3.35 -1.24 4.98
N ILE A 100 -3.56 -1.71 3.78
CA ILE A 100 -2.48 -2.07 2.85
C ILE A 100 -2.68 -1.43 1.48
N PHE A 101 -1.60 -1.35 0.73
CA PHE A 101 -1.61 -1.09 -0.70
C PHE A 101 -1.15 -2.34 -1.45
N LYS A 102 -1.92 -2.75 -2.43
CA LYS A 102 -1.56 -3.86 -3.32
C LYS A 102 -0.67 -3.31 -4.43
N VAL A 103 0.61 -3.60 -4.34
CA VAL A 103 1.62 -3.12 -5.30
C VAL A 103 1.58 -3.97 -6.56
N LYS A 104 1.61 -3.31 -7.70
CA LYS A 104 1.77 -3.91 -9.03
C LYS A 104 3.15 -3.56 -9.57
N PRO A 105 3.78 -4.40 -10.41
CA PRO A 105 5.00 -4.04 -11.11
C PRO A 105 4.79 -2.81 -11.99
N GLY A 106 5.70 -1.86 -11.92
CA GLY A 106 5.62 -0.62 -12.68
C GLY A 106 5.08 0.61 -11.87
#